data_2a89b32a90f67f3402eb32912f492c88
#
_entry.id   2a89b32a90f67f3402eb32912f492c88
#
_cell.length_a   1.000
_cell.length_b   1.000
_cell.length_c   1.000
_cell.angle_alpha   90.00
_cell.angle_beta   90.00
_cell.angle_gamma   90.00
#
_symmetry.space_group_name_H-M   'P 1'
#
loop_
_entity.id
_entity.type
_entity.pdbx_description
1 polymer ?
#
loop_
_entity_poly.entity_id
_entity_poly.type
_entity_poly.pdbx_seq_one_letter_code
_entity_poly.pdbx_strand_id
1 'polypeptide(L)'
;MKQTIILILCLLGCCVASGESLAPDSLFIRLDASIANRSFYIEQKNDTLIELKNRLRNAASLEQKYELSKELVSQYSNYENAPTLYYADQCLEIARQLGDRNLITESLLRRANYLRFSGLTHESLSILESIDPDKLPVELRKTYYKVYMHVCHSYTKLQNDSHYRDKYIELALRNADSYLALGRGDESEYLSVQAYKFYLEKNYQQAINTIKTLQKRDDVKPYLSAEYLYYLGLVYLELGDNYKRVSLEAFTRSAIISNELAMTNLLSLLYVGRLLINSNNPYAHMADEYINVAVEDAVIFGDSYRADLIKSTYYYTLQINLERAEARKKTLEIVAVVVSIFLVTLGFCLFLLLRSNKENKNNRKKLSVTNVRLQDSALRMEAYLKLFINRNLVQIEKAEKYKKQLLKMLNGSTSCEKIKQDISSMFDMNEDYNSLLADFDKSITDLFPHFADEVNKLLKPDQLYTYDQNSANKLNTELRILALVRLGVADNKQIASFFRITLQSVYNYRSKARGRAVNEDTFDDDIMKIL
;
A
#
# COMPACT_ATOMS: atom_id res chain seq x y z
N MET A 1 49.77 -11.48 -28.04
CA MET A 1 48.40 -11.93 -27.81
C MET A 1 48.07 -12.33 -26.37
N LYS A 2 48.87 -13.09 -25.64
CA LYS A 2 48.59 -13.43 -24.22
C LYS A 2 48.66 -12.23 -23.28
N GLN A 3 49.55 -11.27 -23.50
CA GLN A 3 49.65 -10.04 -22.67
C GLN A 3 48.52 -9.03 -22.90
N THR A 4 47.95 -8.98 -24.10
CA THR A 4 46.83 -8.07 -24.42
C THR A 4 45.50 -8.57 -23.84
N ILE A 5 45.30 -9.89 -23.73
CA ILE A 5 44.12 -10.49 -23.11
C ILE A 5 44.13 -10.31 -21.59
N ILE A 6 45.30 -10.37 -20.96
CA ILE A 6 45.46 -10.12 -19.51
C ILE A 6 45.19 -8.66 -19.18
N LEU A 7 45.59 -7.70 -20.04
CA LEU A 7 45.33 -6.27 -19.84
C LEU A 7 43.83 -5.93 -19.97
N ILE A 8 43.09 -6.60 -20.86
CA ILE A 8 41.63 -6.43 -21.01
C ILE A 8 40.88 -7.07 -19.84
N LEU A 9 41.34 -8.19 -19.30
CA LEU A 9 40.79 -8.81 -18.09
C LEU A 9 41.07 -8.00 -16.83
N CYS A 10 42.22 -7.32 -16.74
CA CYS A 10 42.53 -6.40 -15.64
C CYS A 10 41.71 -5.08 -15.72
N LEU A 11 41.37 -4.58 -16.91
CA LEU A 11 40.53 -3.42 -17.08
C LEU A 11 39.03 -3.69 -16.82
N LEU A 12 38.60 -4.93 -16.98
CA LEU A 12 37.23 -5.37 -16.59
C LEU A 12 37.09 -5.74 -15.11
N GLY A 13 38.23 -5.96 -14.42
CA GLY A 13 38.30 -6.33 -12.99
C GLY A 13 38.39 -5.15 -12.02
N CYS A 14 38.60 -3.91 -12.50
CA CYS A 14 38.91 -2.77 -11.63
C CYS A 14 37.78 -1.77 -11.45
N CYS A 15 36.51 -2.16 -11.67
CA CYS A 15 35.34 -1.35 -11.30
C CYS A 15 34.34 -2.11 -10.42
N VAL A 16 34.83 -2.98 -9.55
CA VAL A 16 34.08 -3.26 -8.33
C VAL A 16 34.50 -2.17 -7.35
N ALA A 17 33.88 -1.00 -7.48
CA ALA A 17 33.82 -0.09 -6.35
C ALA A 17 33.22 -0.89 -5.22
N SER A 18 33.98 -1.17 -4.19
CA SER A 18 33.53 -1.73 -2.92
C SER A 18 32.52 -0.72 -2.33
N GLY A 19 31.27 -0.82 -2.77
CA GLY A 19 30.17 -0.10 -2.16
C GLY A 19 30.09 -0.58 -0.72
N GLU A 20 30.39 0.28 0.24
CA GLU A 20 30.14 -0.02 1.64
C GLU A 20 28.68 -0.43 1.79
N SER A 21 28.42 -1.63 2.30
CA SER A 21 27.08 -2.08 2.63
C SER A 21 26.43 -1.07 3.59
N LEU A 22 25.27 -0.54 3.21
CA LEU A 22 24.54 0.46 4.02
C LEU A 22 23.96 -0.13 5.30
N ALA A 23 23.81 -1.47 5.40
CA ALA A 23 23.37 -2.20 6.60
C ALA A 23 23.95 -3.61 6.62
N PRO A 24 24.02 -4.30 7.79
CA PRO A 24 24.50 -5.67 7.88
C PRO A 24 23.65 -6.64 7.07
N ASP A 25 24.28 -7.56 6.34
CA ASP A 25 23.61 -8.56 5.49
C ASP A 25 22.57 -9.40 6.27
N SER A 26 22.88 -9.79 7.50
CA SER A 26 21.97 -10.54 8.37
C SER A 26 20.64 -9.82 8.64
N LEU A 27 20.64 -8.49 8.59
CA LEU A 27 19.42 -7.68 8.83
C LEU A 27 18.49 -7.72 7.61
N PHE A 28 19.02 -7.69 6.39
CA PHE A 28 18.21 -7.84 5.18
C PHE A 28 17.67 -9.27 5.03
N ILE A 29 18.46 -10.29 5.34
CA ILE A 29 17.98 -11.68 5.37
C ILE A 29 16.77 -11.83 6.32
N ARG A 30 16.82 -11.19 7.50
CA ARG A 30 15.68 -11.17 8.43
C ARG A 30 14.50 -10.37 7.89
N LEU A 31 14.73 -9.26 7.20
CA LEU A 31 13.68 -8.49 6.57
C LEU A 31 12.95 -9.33 5.51
N ASP A 32 13.70 -9.96 4.60
CA ASP A 32 13.14 -10.81 3.56
C ASP A 32 12.37 -11.99 4.16
N ALA A 33 12.89 -12.62 5.21
CA ALA A 33 12.19 -13.67 5.93
C ALA A 33 10.89 -13.14 6.58
N SER A 34 10.86 -11.92 7.12
CA SER A 34 9.67 -11.33 7.69
C SER A 34 8.60 -11.01 6.64
N ILE A 35 9.02 -10.58 5.44
CA ILE A 35 8.14 -10.34 4.30
C ILE A 35 7.59 -11.67 3.77
N ALA A 36 8.42 -12.68 3.60
CA ALA A 36 8.00 -14.00 3.14
C ALA A 36 6.97 -14.66 4.09
N ASN A 37 7.06 -14.40 5.39
CA ASN A 37 6.12 -14.90 6.40
C ASN A 37 4.96 -13.95 6.70
N ARG A 38 4.81 -12.85 5.97
CA ARG A 38 3.81 -11.80 6.23
C ARG A 38 2.38 -12.33 6.22
N SER A 39 2.04 -13.20 5.27
CA SER A 39 0.72 -13.83 5.20
C SER A 39 0.36 -14.60 6.47
N PHE A 40 1.32 -15.31 7.05
CA PHE A 40 1.15 -16.03 8.32
C PHE A 40 0.87 -15.07 9.49
N TYR A 41 1.60 -13.96 9.59
CA TYR A 41 1.35 -12.97 10.66
C TYR A 41 -0.02 -12.29 10.50
N ILE A 42 -0.42 -12.01 9.25
CA ILE A 42 -1.75 -11.45 8.94
C ILE A 42 -2.86 -12.46 9.29
N GLU A 43 -2.67 -13.74 9.00
CA GLU A 43 -3.63 -14.80 9.36
C GLU A 43 -3.81 -14.90 10.87
N GLN A 44 -2.72 -14.96 11.63
CA GLN A 44 -2.78 -14.93 13.10
C GLN A 44 -3.50 -13.70 13.65
N LYS A 45 -3.25 -12.53 13.04
CA LYS A 45 -3.94 -11.29 13.39
C LYS A 45 -5.44 -11.40 13.14
N ASN A 46 -5.82 -11.92 11.99
CA ASN A 46 -7.22 -12.10 11.61
C ASN A 46 -7.95 -13.11 12.52
N ASP A 47 -7.30 -14.20 12.91
CA ASP A 47 -7.85 -15.16 13.86
C ASP A 47 -8.16 -14.50 15.21
N THR A 48 -7.22 -13.71 15.74
CA THR A 48 -7.42 -12.92 16.95
C THR A 48 -8.61 -11.96 16.82
N LEU A 49 -8.71 -11.27 15.69
CA LEU A 49 -9.81 -10.36 15.41
C LEU A 49 -11.17 -11.08 15.31
N ILE A 50 -11.20 -12.26 14.71
CA ILE A 50 -12.41 -13.10 14.61
C ILE A 50 -12.85 -13.54 16.00
N GLU A 51 -11.92 -14.01 16.83
CA GLU A 51 -12.22 -14.40 18.22
C GLU A 51 -12.81 -13.23 19.01
N LEU A 52 -12.17 -12.06 18.99
CA LEU A 52 -12.65 -10.89 19.70
C LEU A 52 -14.04 -10.43 19.23
N LYS A 53 -14.31 -10.49 17.93
CA LYS A 53 -15.63 -10.17 17.37
C LYS A 53 -16.70 -11.16 17.86
N ASN A 54 -16.37 -12.44 17.95
CA ASN A 54 -17.28 -13.46 18.45
C ASN A 54 -17.57 -13.25 19.94
N ARG A 55 -16.54 -12.92 20.74
CA ARG A 55 -16.71 -12.55 22.14
C ARG A 55 -17.58 -11.31 22.32
N LEU A 56 -17.38 -10.29 21.47
CA LEU A 56 -18.19 -9.07 21.49
C LEU A 56 -19.67 -9.34 21.18
N ARG A 57 -19.96 -10.23 20.22
CA ARG A 57 -21.35 -10.61 19.91
C ARG A 57 -22.06 -11.28 21.07
N ASN A 58 -21.33 -12.06 21.88
CA ASN A 58 -21.83 -12.83 22.99
C ASN A 58 -21.74 -12.10 24.34
N ALA A 59 -21.28 -10.84 24.34
CA ALA A 59 -21.11 -10.07 25.56
C ALA A 59 -22.46 -9.71 26.20
N ALA A 60 -22.60 -10.01 27.49
CA ALA A 60 -23.86 -9.90 28.20
C ALA A 60 -24.13 -8.48 28.73
N SER A 61 -23.08 -7.70 29.06
CA SER A 61 -23.21 -6.36 29.62
C SER A 61 -22.62 -5.27 28.73
N LEU A 62 -23.02 -4.02 28.95
CA LEU A 62 -22.47 -2.86 28.24
C LEU A 62 -20.98 -2.66 28.59
N GLU A 63 -20.58 -2.88 29.83
CA GLU A 63 -19.18 -2.77 30.27
C GLU A 63 -18.32 -3.78 29.52
N GLN A 64 -18.78 -5.04 29.42
CA GLN A 64 -18.08 -6.09 28.69
C GLN A 64 -17.99 -5.75 27.19
N LYS A 65 -19.05 -5.22 26.62
CA LYS A 65 -19.05 -4.76 25.22
C LYS A 65 -18.06 -3.59 25.02
N TYR A 66 -18.00 -2.66 25.97
CA TYR A 66 -17.05 -1.55 25.92
C TYR A 66 -15.60 -2.05 25.93
N GLU A 67 -15.23 -2.91 26.87
CA GLU A 67 -13.87 -3.44 26.96
C GLU A 67 -13.47 -4.26 25.74
N LEU A 68 -14.35 -5.09 25.18
CA LEU A 68 -14.09 -5.85 23.96
C LEU A 68 -14.01 -4.96 22.72
N SER A 69 -14.82 -3.90 22.63
CA SER A 69 -14.71 -2.92 21.55
C SER A 69 -13.40 -2.14 21.64
N LYS A 70 -12.99 -1.79 22.84
CA LYS A 70 -11.71 -1.13 23.13
C LYS A 70 -10.51 -2.02 22.78
N GLU A 71 -10.60 -3.32 23.06
CA GLU A 71 -9.59 -4.29 22.65
C GLU A 71 -9.52 -4.39 21.12
N LEU A 72 -10.68 -4.41 20.44
CA LEU A 72 -10.73 -4.38 18.96
C LEU A 72 -10.12 -3.10 18.39
N VAL A 73 -10.37 -1.93 19.01
CA VAL A 73 -9.66 -0.68 18.64
C VAL A 73 -8.15 -0.88 18.75
N SER A 74 -7.68 -1.46 19.86
CA SER A 74 -6.25 -1.70 20.10
C SER A 74 -5.67 -2.64 19.03
N GLN A 75 -6.37 -3.71 18.71
CA GLN A 75 -5.92 -4.70 17.72
C GLN A 75 -5.91 -4.14 16.29
N TYR A 76 -6.90 -3.31 15.92
CA TYR A 76 -6.96 -2.69 14.61
C TYR A 76 -6.06 -1.46 14.44
N SER A 77 -5.67 -0.80 15.53
CA SER A 77 -5.04 0.52 15.56
C SER A 77 -3.81 0.70 14.68
N ASN A 78 -3.05 -0.37 14.49
CA ASN A 78 -1.86 -0.39 13.65
C ASN A 78 -2.04 -1.23 12.38
N TYR A 79 -3.25 -1.75 12.15
CA TYR A 79 -3.54 -2.69 11.06
C TYR A 79 -4.52 -2.11 10.03
N GLU A 80 -5.71 -1.67 10.45
CA GLU A 80 -6.72 -1.09 9.57
C GLU A 80 -7.41 0.09 10.25
N ASN A 81 -7.35 1.29 9.64
CA ASN A 81 -7.90 2.50 10.26
C ASN A 81 -9.43 2.53 10.25
N ALA A 82 -10.09 2.03 9.20
CA ALA A 82 -11.55 2.07 9.10
C ALA A 82 -12.25 1.21 10.18
N PRO A 83 -11.87 -0.05 10.42
CA PRO A 83 -12.38 -0.81 11.57
C PRO A 83 -12.01 -0.18 12.92
N THR A 84 -10.82 0.43 13.03
CA THR A 84 -10.42 1.15 14.25
C THR A 84 -11.42 2.26 14.59
N LEU A 85 -11.77 3.09 13.60
CA LEU A 85 -12.78 4.14 13.76
C LEU A 85 -14.15 3.56 14.09
N TYR A 86 -14.57 2.51 13.40
CA TYR A 86 -15.84 1.85 13.66
C TYR A 86 -15.96 1.41 15.13
N TYR A 87 -14.94 0.71 15.67
CA TYR A 87 -14.98 0.26 17.06
C TYR A 87 -14.76 1.40 18.05
N ALA A 88 -14.04 2.47 17.68
CA ALA A 88 -13.96 3.69 18.49
C ALA A 88 -15.33 4.39 18.61
N ASP A 89 -16.11 4.43 17.53
CA ASP A 89 -17.48 4.94 17.55
C ASP A 89 -18.41 4.03 18.37
N GLN A 90 -18.24 2.70 18.30
CA GLN A 90 -18.94 1.75 19.18
C GLN A 90 -18.61 2.00 20.66
N CYS A 91 -17.34 2.21 21.01
CA CYS A 91 -16.95 2.57 22.37
C CYS A 91 -17.64 3.86 22.83
N LEU A 92 -17.71 4.88 21.96
CA LEU A 92 -18.36 6.15 22.29
C LEU A 92 -19.84 5.98 22.53
N GLU A 93 -20.52 5.21 21.70
CA GLU A 93 -21.97 4.95 21.85
C GLU A 93 -22.26 4.17 23.15
N ILE A 94 -21.49 3.12 23.43
CA ILE A 94 -21.65 2.34 24.67
C ILE A 94 -21.33 3.22 25.89
N ALA A 95 -20.27 4.04 25.85
CA ALA A 95 -19.91 4.95 26.94
C ALA A 95 -21.02 5.96 27.24
N ARG A 96 -21.74 6.45 26.21
CA ARG A 96 -22.91 7.31 26.36
C ARG A 96 -24.08 6.58 27.04
N GLN A 97 -24.32 5.32 26.66
CA GLN A 97 -25.35 4.49 27.29
C GLN A 97 -25.04 4.21 28.76
N LEU A 98 -23.76 4.02 29.08
CA LEU A 98 -23.30 3.85 30.45
C LEU A 98 -23.36 5.17 31.26
N GLY A 99 -23.40 6.33 30.60
CA GLY A 99 -23.40 7.64 31.23
C GLY A 99 -22.06 8.02 31.89
N ASP A 100 -20.98 7.29 31.59
CA ASP A 100 -19.66 7.51 32.18
C ASP A 100 -18.88 8.55 31.38
N ARG A 101 -18.65 9.72 32.01
CA ARG A 101 -17.94 10.84 31.39
C ARG A 101 -16.50 10.52 31.03
N ASN A 102 -15.81 9.69 31.83
CA ASN A 102 -14.43 9.33 31.56
C ASN A 102 -14.34 8.39 30.34
N LEU A 103 -15.25 7.40 30.24
CA LEU A 103 -15.32 6.51 29.11
C LEU A 103 -15.73 7.25 27.82
N ILE A 104 -16.65 8.22 27.92
CA ILE A 104 -17.01 9.09 26.81
C ILE A 104 -15.78 9.86 26.32
N THR A 105 -15.04 10.49 27.23
CA THR A 105 -13.85 11.26 26.89
C THR A 105 -12.74 10.36 26.32
N GLU A 106 -12.49 9.21 26.92
CA GLU A 106 -11.52 8.22 26.39
C GLU A 106 -11.87 7.83 24.96
N SER A 107 -13.14 7.55 24.69
CA SER A 107 -13.62 7.18 23.35
C SER A 107 -13.49 8.33 22.35
N LEU A 108 -13.77 9.57 22.76
CA LEU A 108 -13.58 10.77 21.94
C LEU A 108 -12.10 10.98 21.58
N LEU A 109 -11.20 10.80 22.54
CA LEU A 109 -9.75 10.90 22.31
C LEU A 109 -9.24 9.82 21.34
N ARG A 110 -9.73 8.59 21.47
CA ARG A 110 -9.45 7.51 20.51
C ARG A 110 -9.93 7.88 19.13
N ARG A 111 -11.18 8.30 19.00
CA ARG A 111 -11.77 8.73 17.74
C ARG A 111 -10.95 9.85 17.09
N ALA A 112 -10.61 10.89 17.85
CA ALA A 112 -9.77 12.00 17.38
C ALA A 112 -8.42 11.51 16.87
N ASN A 113 -7.77 10.58 17.58
CA ASN A 113 -6.48 10.04 17.18
C ASN A 113 -6.52 9.33 15.82
N TYR A 114 -7.61 8.61 15.49
CA TYR A 114 -7.68 7.83 14.25
C TYR A 114 -8.32 8.58 13.08
N LEU A 115 -9.14 9.60 13.32
CA LEU A 115 -9.68 10.49 12.27
C LEU A 115 -8.57 11.17 11.46
N ARG A 116 -7.44 11.50 12.09
CA ARG A 116 -6.30 12.11 11.40
C ARG A 116 -5.74 11.27 10.25
N PHE A 117 -5.80 9.94 10.34
CA PHE A 117 -5.32 9.04 9.29
C PHE A 117 -6.29 9.00 8.09
N SER A 118 -7.57 9.29 8.31
CA SER A 118 -8.56 9.44 7.23
C SER A 118 -8.54 10.81 6.56
N GLY A 119 -7.59 11.70 6.91
CA GLY A 119 -7.54 13.08 6.42
C GLY A 119 -8.55 14.01 7.10
N LEU A 120 -9.34 13.53 8.08
CA LEU A 120 -10.35 14.28 8.83
C LEU A 120 -9.71 15.00 10.04
N THR A 121 -8.63 15.71 9.78
CA THR A 121 -7.83 16.34 10.83
C THR A 121 -8.56 17.52 11.48
N HIS A 122 -9.43 18.21 10.73
CA HIS A 122 -10.24 19.29 11.28
C HIS A 122 -11.26 18.77 12.27
N GLU A 123 -11.94 17.68 11.96
CA GLU A 123 -12.89 17.01 12.86
C GLU A 123 -12.17 16.47 14.10
N SER A 124 -10.96 15.98 13.93
CA SER A 124 -10.10 15.55 15.03
C SER A 124 -9.80 16.72 15.98
N LEU A 125 -9.41 17.89 15.45
CA LEU A 125 -9.16 19.10 16.23
C LEU A 125 -10.43 19.59 16.93
N SER A 126 -11.57 19.63 16.26
CA SER A 126 -12.84 20.02 16.83
C SER A 126 -13.23 19.18 18.06
N ILE A 127 -12.98 17.87 18.01
CA ILE A 127 -13.18 17.00 19.17
C ILE A 127 -12.26 17.41 20.32
N LEU A 128 -10.99 17.62 20.05
CA LEU A 128 -10.01 17.98 21.09
C LEU A 128 -10.30 19.35 21.70
N GLU A 129 -10.67 20.33 20.90
CA GLU A 129 -11.04 21.68 21.35
C GLU A 129 -12.33 21.70 22.19
N SER A 130 -13.19 20.69 22.03
CA SER A 130 -14.40 20.55 22.87
C SER A 130 -14.14 19.99 24.26
N ILE A 131 -12.94 19.47 24.52
CA ILE A 131 -12.57 18.83 25.78
C ILE A 131 -11.75 19.81 26.64
N ASP A 132 -12.19 20.00 27.87
CA ASP A 132 -11.45 20.77 28.87
C ASP A 132 -10.46 19.86 29.61
N PRO A 133 -9.15 19.96 29.33
CA PRO A 133 -8.16 19.04 29.90
C PRO A 133 -8.03 19.18 31.43
N ASP A 134 -8.32 20.35 32.00
CA ASP A 134 -8.17 20.58 33.43
C ASP A 134 -9.19 19.82 34.28
N LYS A 135 -10.30 19.41 33.68
CA LYS A 135 -11.34 18.57 34.29
C LYS A 135 -11.07 17.08 34.18
N LEU A 136 -10.01 16.68 33.48
CA LEU A 136 -9.71 15.28 33.26
C LEU A 136 -8.84 14.67 34.37
N PRO A 137 -9.06 13.40 34.71
CA PRO A 137 -8.08 12.61 35.46
C PRO A 137 -6.72 12.61 34.74
N VAL A 138 -5.64 12.48 35.52
CA VAL A 138 -4.26 12.62 35.02
C VAL A 138 -3.99 11.72 33.78
N GLU A 139 -4.44 10.47 33.80
CA GLU A 139 -4.20 9.53 32.71
C GLU A 139 -4.94 9.92 31.41
N LEU A 140 -6.19 10.39 31.52
CA LEU A 140 -6.92 10.92 30.37
C LEU A 140 -6.32 12.24 29.88
N ARG A 141 -5.82 13.07 30.80
CA ARG A 141 -5.14 14.32 30.46
C ARG A 141 -3.85 14.06 29.69
N LYS A 142 -3.05 13.06 30.10
CA LYS A 142 -1.89 12.59 29.33
C LYS A 142 -2.30 12.14 27.92
N THR A 143 -3.32 11.30 27.83
CA THR A 143 -3.84 10.84 26.54
C THR A 143 -4.29 12.01 25.66
N TYR A 144 -4.98 13.00 26.25
CA TYR A 144 -5.42 14.21 25.55
C TYR A 144 -4.24 14.96 24.93
N TYR A 145 -3.22 15.29 25.71
CA TYR A 145 -2.07 16.04 25.22
C TYR A 145 -1.28 15.26 24.16
N LYS A 146 -1.11 13.96 24.35
CA LYS A 146 -0.45 13.08 23.37
C LYS A 146 -1.21 13.04 22.05
N VAL A 147 -2.52 12.85 22.08
CA VAL A 147 -3.36 12.84 20.87
C VAL A 147 -3.32 14.20 20.19
N TYR A 148 -3.45 15.30 20.95
CA TYR A 148 -3.43 16.66 20.40
C TYR A 148 -2.09 16.96 19.70
N MET A 149 -0.97 16.60 20.31
CA MET A 149 0.37 16.69 19.72
C MET A 149 0.44 15.98 18.36
N HIS A 150 -0.02 14.72 18.29
CA HIS A 150 0.01 13.94 17.05
C HIS A 150 -0.91 14.48 15.98
N VAL A 151 -2.11 14.95 16.35
CA VAL A 151 -3.07 15.55 15.41
C VAL A 151 -2.49 16.84 14.81
N CYS A 152 -1.92 17.71 15.65
CA CYS A 152 -1.26 18.93 15.18
C CYS A 152 -0.11 18.63 14.20
N HIS A 153 0.75 17.69 14.55
CA HIS A 153 1.84 17.30 13.64
C HIS A 153 1.30 16.69 12.32
N SER A 154 0.26 15.88 12.37
CA SER A 154 -0.37 15.38 11.15
C SER A 154 -0.89 16.51 10.27
N TYR A 155 -1.48 17.55 10.87
CA TYR A 155 -1.95 18.73 10.16
C TYR A 155 -0.84 19.46 9.42
N THR A 156 0.37 19.54 10.00
CA THR A 156 1.53 20.21 9.36
C THR A 156 1.93 19.60 8.02
N LYS A 157 1.66 18.32 7.83
CA LYS A 157 2.00 17.61 6.58
C LYS A 157 1.01 17.88 5.46
N LEU A 158 -0.22 18.29 5.81
CA LEU A 158 -1.27 18.66 4.85
C LEU A 158 -1.16 20.12 4.40
N GLN A 159 -0.35 20.92 5.09
CA GLN A 159 -0.22 22.35 4.81
C GLN A 159 1.03 22.66 3.98
N ASN A 160 0.82 23.29 2.83
CA ASN A 160 1.91 23.83 2.01
C ASN A 160 2.39 25.20 2.53
N ASP A 161 1.54 25.95 3.25
CA ASP A 161 1.87 27.25 3.82
C ASP A 161 2.73 27.10 5.09
N SER A 162 3.90 27.76 5.09
CA SER A 162 4.86 27.71 6.19
C SER A 162 4.31 28.30 7.49
N HIS A 163 3.50 29.37 7.42
CA HIS A 163 2.94 30.04 8.58
C HIS A 163 1.99 29.10 9.37
N TYR A 164 1.09 28.41 8.65
CA TYR A 164 0.21 27.44 9.29
C TYR A 164 0.97 26.22 9.81
N ARG A 165 1.96 25.76 9.07
CA ARG A 165 2.83 24.65 9.50
C ARG A 165 3.53 24.96 10.81
N ASP A 166 4.16 26.15 10.92
CA ASP A 166 4.88 26.55 12.12
C ASP A 166 3.93 26.72 13.32
N LYS A 167 2.75 27.30 13.11
CA LYS A 167 1.70 27.39 14.14
C LYS A 167 1.34 26.02 14.71
N TYR A 168 1.13 25.01 13.87
CA TYR A 168 0.75 23.68 14.34
C TYR A 168 1.92 22.89 14.94
N ILE A 169 3.16 23.16 14.51
CA ILE A 169 4.34 22.63 15.20
C ILE A 169 4.42 23.22 16.61
N GLU A 170 4.28 24.53 16.76
CA GLU A 170 4.27 25.17 18.09
C GLU A 170 3.18 24.60 18.99
N LEU A 171 1.98 24.39 18.47
CA LEU A 171 0.89 23.80 19.22
C LEU A 171 1.16 22.33 19.59
N ALA A 172 1.80 21.56 18.72
CA ALA A 172 2.25 20.20 19.02
C ALA A 172 3.28 20.19 20.15
N LEU A 173 4.25 21.11 20.11
CA LEU A 173 5.29 21.25 21.15
C LEU A 173 4.70 21.64 22.51
N ARG A 174 3.76 22.60 22.55
CA ARG A 174 3.05 22.97 23.81
C ARG A 174 2.34 21.77 24.42
N ASN A 175 1.68 20.94 23.61
CA ASN A 175 1.00 19.74 24.10
C ASN A 175 2.00 18.67 24.56
N ALA A 176 3.14 18.52 23.91
CA ALA A 176 4.22 17.66 24.38
C ALA A 176 4.75 18.12 25.75
N ASP A 177 4.98 19.42 25.92
CA ASP A 177 5.41 20.00 27.21
C ASP A 177 4.37 19.75 28.30
N SER A 178 3.09 19.98 28.01
CA SER A 178 2.00 19.72 28.95
C SER A 178 1.91 18.25 29.34
N TYR A 179 2.11 17.32 28.40
CA TYR A 179 2.21 15.88 28.70
C TYR A 179 3.37 15.59 29.67
N LEU A 180 4.57 16.07 29.33
CA LEU A 180 5.79 15.82 30.12
C LEU A 180 5.72 16.43 31.52
N ALA A 181 5.05 17.57 31.66
CA ALA A 181 4.84 18.23 32.96
C ALA A 181 3.96 17.43 33.94
N LEU A 182 3.12 16.52 33.44
CA LEU A 182 2.30 15.62 34.26
C LEU A 182 3.12 14.50 34.94
N GLY A 183 4.42 14.44 34.66
CA GLY A 183 5.34 13.51 35.29
C GLY A 183 5.36 12.11 34.66
N ARG A 184 6.30 11.30 35.16
CA ARG A 184 6.56 9.95 34.65
C ARG A 184 5.54 8.98 35.21
N GLY A 185 4.64 8.45 34.36
CA GLY A 185 3.80 7.29 34.67
C GLY A 185 4.40 6.04 34.04
N ASP A 186 3.97 5.70 32.80
CA ASP A 186 4.68 4.74 31.97
C ASP A 186 5.95 5.41 31.43
N GLU A 187 7.10 4.94 31.92
CA GLU A 187 8.41 5.52 31.55
C GLU A 187 8.71 5.38 30.08
N SER A 188 8.32 4.26 29.47
CA SER A 188 8.56 4.02 28.04
C SER A 188 7.71 4.94 27.17
N GLU A 189 6.48 5.21 27.58
CA GLU A 189 5.61 6.17 26.91
C GLU A 189 6.08 7.62 27.10
N TYR A 190 6.54 7.96 28.32
CA TYR A 190 7.12 9.27 28.62
C TYR A 190 8.33 9.57 27.74
N LEU A 191 9.28 8.63 27.68
CA LEU A 191 10.48 8.76 26.83
C LEU A 191 10.13 8.82 25.33
N SER A 192 9.09 8.10 24.89
CA SER A 192 8.62 8.15 23.51
C SER A 192 8.11 9.56 23.15
N VAL A 193 7.27 10.16 24.00
CA VAL A 193 6.78 11.53 23.79
C VAL A 193 7.94 12.54 23.84
N GLN A 194 8.89 12.36 24.76
CA GLN A 194 10.08 13.21 24.86
C GLN A 194 10.96 13.13 23.61
N ALA A 195 11.21 11.92 23.09
CA ALA A 195 11.97 11.72 21.86
C ALA A 195 11.27 12.38 20.66
N TYR A 196 9.94 12.21 20.59
CA TYR A 196 9.13 12.83 19.55
C TYR A 196 9.13 14.35 19.61
N LYS A 197 9.06 14.94 20.83
CA LYS A 197 9.22 16.38 21.03
C LYS A 197 10.55 16.87 20.50
N PHE A 198 11.66 16.22 20.86
CA PHE A 198 13.00 16.58 20.37
C PHE A 198 13.11 16.46 18.84
N TYR A 199 12.42 15.49 18.23
CA TYR A 199 12.32 15.41 16.77
C TYR A 199 11.62 16.63 16.16
N LEU A 200 10.48 17.07 16.74
CA LEU A 200 9.75 18.26 16.30
C LEU A 200 10.55 19.55 16.47
N GLU A 201 11.31 19.66 17.55
CA GLU A 201 12.24 20.78 17.83
C GLU A 201 13.48 20.76 16.94
N LYS A 202 13.67 19.73 16.11
CA LYS A 202 14.90 19.46 15.33
C LYS A 202 16.14 19.30 16.23
N ASN A 203 15.95 18.97 17.48
CA ASN A 203 17.03 18.63 18.42
C ASN A 203 17.38 17.15 18.28
N TYR A 204 17.93 16.80 17.13
CA TYR A 204 18.15 15.43 16.72
C TYR A 204 19.07 14.63 17.65
N GLN A 205 20.08 15.30 18.25
CA GLN A 205 21.00 14.62 19.17
C GLN A 205 20.29 14.17 20.45
N GLN A 206 19.40 15.00 21.01
CA GLN A 206 18.61 14.64 22.18
C GLN A 206 17.57 13.56 21.83
N ALA A 207 16.95 13.64 20.67
CA ALA A 207 16.05 12.59 20.19
C ALA A 207 16.76 11.24 20.11
N ILE A 208 17.96 11.17 19.52
CA ILE A 208 18.79 9.95 19.43
C ILE A 208 19.11 9.41 20.83
N ASN A 209 19.57 10.28 21.73
CA ASN A 209 19.94 9.87 23.09
C ASN A 209 18.74 9.29 23.85
N THR A 210 17.58 9.92 23.74
CA THR A 210 16.33 9.47 24.38
C THR A 210 15.88 8.12 23.79
N ILE A 211 15.94 7.94 22.46
CA ILE A 211 15.62 6.67 21.82
C ILE A 211 16.61 5.57 22.24
N LYS A 212 17.90 5.87 22.32
CA LYS A 212 18.89 4.92 22.83
C LYS A 212 18.62 4.51 24.29
N THR A 213 18.03 5.38 25.09
CA THR A 213 17.58 5.04 26.45
C THR A 213 16.39 4.08 26.38
N LEU A 214 15.42 4.33 25.49
CA LEU A 214 14.31 3.40 25.24
C LEU A 214 14.80 2.01 24.80
N GLN A 215 15.77 1.93 23.90
CA GLN A 215 16.32 0.67 23.40
C GLN A 215 16.97 -0.22 24.48
N LYS A 216 17.37 0.35 25.60
CA LYS A 216 17.98 -0.38 26.73
C LYS A 216 16.98 -0.95 27.72
N ARG A 217 15.69 -0.69 27.50
CA ARG A 217 14.62 -1.12 28.42
C ARG A 217 14.00 -2.42 27.92
N ASP A 218 13.72 -3.32 28.83
CA ASP A 218 13.11 -4.62 28.54
C ASP A 218 11.57 -4.58 28.59
N ASP A 219 10.99 -3.50 29.14
CA ASP A 219 9.54 -3.33 29.30
C ASP A 219 8.86 -2.61 28.12
N VAL A 220 9.60 -2.28 27.06
CA VAL A 220 9.05 -1.60 25.89
C VAL A 220 8.19 -2.54 25.08
N LYS A 221 6.93 -2.16 24.87
CA LYS A 221 6.02 -2.93 24.01
C LYS A 221 6.54 -3.00 22.58
N PRO A 222 6.44 -4.16 21.90
CA PRO A 222 7.02 -4.34 20.56
C PRO A 222 6.56 -3.31 19.52
N TYR A 223 5.28 -2.91 19.51
CA TYR A 223 4.77 -1.89 18.59
C TYR A 223 5.44 -0.52 18.82
N LEU A 224 5.72 -0.17 20.08
CA LEU A 224 6.42 1.06 20.43
C LEU A 224 7.90 0.99 19.97
N SER A 225 8.48 -0.21 20.01
CA SER A 225 9.83 -0.45 19.45
C SER A 225 9.89 -0.19 17.96
N ALA A 226 8.90 -0.66 17.19
CA ALA A 226 8.80 -0.34 15.77
C ALA A 226 8.67 1.16 15.53
N GLU A 227 7.84 1.84 16.32
CA GLU A 227 7.57 3.27 16.19
C GLU A 227 8.82 4.13 16.52
N TYR A 228 9.50 3.91 17.63
CA TYR A 228 10.69 4.71 17.94
C TYR A 228 11.86 4.43 16.98
N LEU A 229 11.99 3.21 16.46
CA LEU A 229 12.97 2.90 15.41
C LEU A 229 12.65 3.62 14.09
N TYR A 230 11.36 3.72 13.75
CA TYR A 230 10.93 4.52 12.61
C TYR A 230 11.32 6.00 12.77
N TYR A 231 11.05 6.60 13.94
CA TYR A 231 11.47 7.99 14.22
C TYR A 231 12.99 8.14 14.27
N LEU A 232 13.72 7.15 14.77
CA LEU A 232 15.19 7.14 14.73
C LEU A 232 15.70 7.19 13.30
N GLY A 233 15.07 6.40 12.40
CA GLY A 233 15.36 6.43 10.97
C GLY A 233 15.13 7.81 10.37
N LEU A 234 14.00 8.48 10.69
CA LEU A 234 13.72 9.85 10.24
C LEU A 234 14.73 10.86 10.77
N VAL A 235 15.09 10.78 12.05
CA VAL A 235 16.10 11.66 12.66
C VAL A 235 17.43 11.55 11.95
N TYR A 236 17.90 10.33 11.69
CA TYR A 236 19.16 10.14 10.95
C TYR A 236 19.07 10.61 9.49
N LEU A 237 17.90 10.49 8.87
CA LEU A 237 17.69 10.99 7.51
C LEU A 237 17.79 12.51 7.45
N GLU A 238 17.24 13.22 8.44
CA GLU A 238 17.32 14.69 8.57
C GLU A 238 18.74 15.20 8.88
N LEU A 239 19.57 14.37 9.50
CA LEU A 239 20.99 14.68 9.75
C LEU A 239 21.86 14.59 8.47
N GLY A 240 21.33 14.06 7.38
CA GLY A 240 21.92 14.07 6.05
C GLY A 240 22.64 12.78 5.65
N ASP A 241 23.35 12.86 4.52
CA ASP A 241 23.83 11.69 3.78
C ASP A 241 24.81 10.80 4.56
N ASN A 242 25.62 11.37 5.43
CA ASN A 242 26.57 10.63 6.27
C ASN A 242 25.88 9.64 7.24
N TYR A 243 24.59 9.84 7.48
CA TYR A 243 23.78 9.02 8.39
C TYR A 243 22.86 8.05 7.68
N LYS A 244 22.89 7.98 6.33
CA LYS A 244 22.03 7.08 5.53
C LYS A 244 22.13 5.62 5.96
N ARG A 245 23.33 5.14 6.31
CA ARG A 245 23.53 3.75 6.77
C ARG A 245 22.77 3.46 8.05
N VAL A 246 22.90 4.28 9.08
CA VAL A 246 22.22 4.08 10.36
C VAL A 246 20.73 4.36 10.26
N SER A 247 20.32 5.29 9.38
CA SER A 247 18.92 5.50 9.03
C SER A 247 18.31 4.24 8.40
N LEU A 248 18.98 3.66 7.41
CA LEU A 248 18.56 2.42 6.75
C LEU A 248 18.45 1.27 7.75
N GLU A 249 19.44 1.11 8.64
CA GLU A 249 19.40 0.09 9.70
C GLU A 249 18.18 0.28 10.62
N ALA A 250 17.91 1.51 11.06
CA ALA A 250 16.79 1.81 11.94
C ALA A 250 15.44 1.50 11.27
N PHE A 251 15.25 1.92 10.02
CA PHE A 251 14.04 1.61 9.25
C PHE A 251 13.89 0.10 9.00
N THR A 252 14.98 -0.61 8.69
CA THR A 252 14.94 -2.06 8.47
C THR A 252 14.51 -2.80 9.73
N ARG A 253 15.07 -2.47 10.89
CA ARG A 253 14.64 -3.03 12.18
C ARG A 253 13.18 -2.73 12.49
N SER A 254 12.73 -1.50 12.24
CA SER A 254 11.33 -1.12 12.39
C SER A 254 10.41 -1.91 11.46
N ALA A 255 10.80 -2.10 10.19
CA ALA A 255 10.03 -2.85 9.20
C ALA A 255 9.90 -4.34 9.58
N ILE A 256 10.97 -4.97 10.08
CA ILE A 256 10.92 -6.36 10.56
C ILE A 256 9.88 -6.50 11.66
N ILE A 257 9.94 -5.66 12.70
CA ILE A 257 8.98 -5.71 13.83
C ILE A 257 7.56 -5.43 13.32
N SER A 258 7.39 -4.48 12.40
CA SER A 258 6.09 -4.17 11.82
C SER A 258 5.48 -5.38 11.09
N ASN A 259 6.26 -6.08 10.28
CA ASN A 259 5.82 -7.30 9.59
C ASN A 259 5.43 -8.40 10.59
N GLU A 260 6.28 -8.67 11.60
CA GLU A 260 6.04 -9.69 12.63
C GLU A 260 4.78 -9.41 13.46
N LEU A 261 4.37 -8.14 13.59
CA LEU A 261 3.16 -7.71 14.31
C LEU A 261 1.96 -7.45 13.38
N ALA A 262 2.09 -7.71 12.09
CA ALA A 262 1.11 -7.35 11.07
C ALA A 262 0.70 -5.86 11.15
N MET A 263 1.66 -4.95 11.38
CA MET A 263 1.42 -3.51 11.40
C MET A 263 1.54 -2.96 9.97
N THR A 264 0.54 -2.20 9.54
CA THR A 264 0.47 -1.59 8.21
C THR A 264 0.54 -0.06 8.26
N ASN A 265 0.60 0.50 9.48
CA ASN A 265 0.55 1.94 9.71
C ASN A 265 1.92 2.64 9.66
N LEU A 266 3.04 1.91 9.57
CA LEU A 266 4.37 2.51 9.48
C LEU A 266 4.92 2.44 8.05
N LEU A 267 5.59 3.51 7.63
CA LEU A 267 6.22 3.60 6.31
C LEU A 267 7.70 3.17 6.31
N SER A 268 8.12 2.39 7.30
CA SER A 268 9.52 1.98 7.46
C SER A 268 10.04 1.26 6.22
N LEU A 269 9.25 0.34 5.68
CA LEU A 269 9.61 -0.42 4.48
C LEU A 269 9.68 0.48 3.23
N LEU A 270 8.84 1.51 3.12
CA LEU A 270 8.89 2.52 2.07
C LEU A 270 10.24 3.28 2.09
N TYR A 271 10.67 3.67 3.30
CA TYR A 271 11.96 4.38 3.46
C TYR A 271 13.15 3.44 3.21
N VAL A 272 13.07 2.17 3.58
CA VAL A 272 14.09 1.17 3.20
C VAL A 272 14.23 1.11 1.68
N GLY A 273 13.12 0.92 0.96
CA GLY A 273 13.12 0.91 -0.50
C GLY A 273 13.69 2.21 -1.11
N ARG A 274 13.26 3.38 -0.60
CA ARG A 274 13.77 4.68 -1.07
C ARG A 274 15.27 4.86 -0.87
N LEU A 275 15.81 4.40 0.26
CA LEU A 275 17.24 4.51 0.54
C LEU A 275 18.06 3.52 -0.29
N LEU A 276 17.48 2.39 -0.67
CA LEU A 276 18.14 1.37 -1.48
C LEU A 276 18.14 1.68 -2.97
N ILE A 277 17.07 2.31 -3.49
CA ILE A 277 16.82 2.39 -4.94
C ILE A 277 17.96 3.03 -5.74
N ASN A 278 18.69 3.98 -5.16
CA ASN A 278 19.83 4.67 -5.77
C ASN A 278 21.15 4.42 -5.02
N SER A 279 21.24 3.32 -4.29
CA SER A 279 22.44 2.96 -3.55
C SER A 279 23.25 1.89 -4.29
N ASN A 280 24.54 1.83 -3.99
CA ASN A 280 25.39 0.72 -4.41
C ASN A 280 25.28 -0.50 -3.47
N ASN A 281 24.21 -0.57 -2.68
CA ASN A 281 23.96 -1.68 -1.77
C ASN A 281 23.64 -2.95 -2.57
N PRO A 282 24.15 -4.12 -2.19
CA PRO A 282 23.82 -5.41 -2.82
C PRO A 282 22.32 -5.69 -2.86
N TYR A 283 21.54 -5.17 -1.90
CA TYR A 283 20.09 -5.34 -1.79
C TYR A 283 19.27 -4.27 -2.55
N ALA A 284 19.93 -3.41 -3.34
CA ALA A 284 19.22 -2.38 -4.13
C ALA A 284 18.19 -2.96 -5.12
N HIS A 285 18.38 -4.23 -5.53
CA HIS A 285 17.44 -4.94 -6.40
C HIS A 285 16.11 -5.29 -5.71
N MET A 286 16.07 -5.33 -4.36
CA MET A 286 14.86 -5.58 -3.56
C MET A 286 14.03 -4.30 -3.32
N ALA A 287 14.55 -3.13 -3.69
CA ALA A 287 13.91 -1.85 -3.39
C ALA A 287 12.47 -1.77 -3.91
N ASP A 288 12.22 -2.26 -5.13
CA ASP A 288 10.90 -2.23 -5.76
C ASP A 288 9.90 -3.12 -5.01
N GLU A 289 10.32 -4.31 -4.57
CA GLU A 289 9.50 -5.23 -3.78
C GLU A 289 9.13 -4.60 -2.43
N TYR A 290 10.10 -4.00 -1.73
CA TYR A 290 9.85 -3.34 -0.46
C TYR A 290 8.88 -2.15 -0.60
N ILE A 291 9.01 -1.36 -1.66
CA ILE A 291 8.10 -0.26 -1.95
C ILE A 291 6.69 -0.79 -2.27
N ASN A 292 6.56 -1.85 -3.05
CA ASN A 292 5.26 -2.44 -3.38
C ASN A 292 4.54 -2.96 -2.12
N VAL A 293 5.24 -3.70 -1.25
CA VAL A 293 4.66 -4.16 0.02
C VAL A 293 4.25 -2.98 0.90
N ALA A 294 5.06 -1.91 0.97
CA ALA A 294 4.71 -0.71 1.72
C ALA A 294 3.48 0.03 1.16
N VAL A 295 3.31 0.01 -0.16
CA VAL A 295 2.12 0.57 -0.83
C VAL A 295 0.88 -0.26 -0.50
N GLU A 296 0.98 -1.59 -0.53
CA GLU A 296 -0.09 -2.50 -0.12
C GLU A 296 -0.49 -2.26 1.35
N ASP A 297 0.48 -2.14 2.25
CA ASP A 297 0.24 -1.81 3.66
C ASP A 297 -0.53 -0.51 3.83
N ALA A 298 -0.13 0.53 3.12
CA ALA A 298 -0.79 1.82 3.19
C ALA A 298 -2.22 1.79 2.63
N VAL A 299 -2.49 0.95 1.63
CA VAL A 299 -3.84 0.72 1.11
C VAL A 299 -4.69 -0.04 2.13
N ILE A 300 -4.15 -1.09 2.76
CA ILE A 300 -4.82 -1.86 3.82
C ILE A 300 -5.14 -0.94 5.00
N PHE A 301 -4.18 -0.15 5.46
CA PHE A 301 -4.39 0.79 6.55
C PHE A 301 -5.41 1.87 6.21
N GLY A 302 -5.49 2.30 4.96
CA GLY A 302 -6.42 3.34 4.53
C GLY A 302 -5.97 4.74 4.94
N ASP A 303 -4.67 5.01 4.86
CA ASP A 303 -4.07 6.29 5.23
C ASP A 303 -4.12 7.29 4.06
N SER A 304 -5.15 8.09 4.01
CA SER A 304 -5.25 9.16 3.01
C SER A 304 -4.28 10.32 3.25
N TYR A 305 -3.83 10.50 4.49
CA TYR A 305 -2.88 11.53 4.88
C TYR A 305 -1.49 11.34 4.26
N ARG A 306 -1.01 10.08 4.13
CA ARG A 306 0.29 9.76 3.54
C ARG A 306 0.21 9.39 2.06
N ALA A 307 -0.97 9.49 1.47
CA ALA A 307 -1.19 9.14 0.07
C ALA A 307 -0.25 9.89 -0.89
N ASP A 308 0.06 11.15 -0.61
CA ASP A 308 0.96 11.95 -1.45
C ASP A 308 2.42 11.49 -1.34
N LEU A 309 2.87 11.10 -0.14
CA LEU A 309 4.21 10.51 0.04
C LEU A 309 4.32 9.17 -0.69
N ILE A 310 3.30 8.35 -0.62
CA ILE A 310 3.24 7.05 -1.29
C ILE A 310 3.24 7.26 -2.80
N LYS A 311 2.35 8.14 -3.31
CA LYS A 311 2.29 8.49 -4.73
C LYS A 311 3.62 9.05 -5.24
N SER A 312 4.19 10.03 -4.53
CA SER A 312 5.47 10.64 -4.92
C SER A 312 6.60 9.62 -4.93
N THR A 313 6.63 8.70 -3.96
CA THR A 313 7.62 7.60 -3.93
C THR A 313 7.41 6.64 -5.09
N TYR A 314 6.17 6.25 -5.37
CA TYR A 314 5.83 5.39 -6.49
C TYR A 314 6.22 6.02 -7.84
N TYR A 315 5.87 7.29 -8.06
CA TYR A 315 6.28 8.01 -9.27
C TYR A 315 7.79 8.16 -9.38
N TYR A 316 8.49 8.46 -8.29
CA TYR A 316 9.94 8.52 -8.25
C TYR A 316 10.58 7.16 -8.61
N THR A 317 10.06 6.08 -8.05
CA THR A 317 10.49 4.71 -8.35
C THR A 317 10.27 4.36 -9.82
N LEU A 318 9.08 4.69 -10.34
CA LEU A 318 8.75 4.49 -11.74
C LEU A 318 9.69 5.27 -12.67
N GLN A 319 9.99 6.53 -12.34
CA GLN A 319 10.93 7.35 -13.09
C GLN A 319 12.33 6.74 -13.12
N ILE A 320 12.84 6.32 -11.96
CA ILE A 320 14.16 5.66 -11.86
C ILE A 320 14.19 4.35 -12.66
N ASN A 321 13.12 3.58 -12.60
CA ASN A 321 13.03 2.34 -13.36
C ASN A 321 12.97 2.59 -14.86
N LEU A 322 12.31 3.66 -15.30
CA LEU A 322 12.35 4.11 -16.68
C LEU A 322 13.77 4.56 -17.09
N GLU A 323 14.43 5.37 -16.29
CA GLU A 323 15.81 5.81 -16.54
C GLU A 323 16.78 4.61 -16.60
N ARG A 324 16.63 3.65 -15.68
CA ARG A 324 17.41 2.39 -15.69
C ARG A 324 17.11 1.54 -16.94
N ALA A 325 15.84 1.46 -17.33
CA ALA A 325 15.44 0.75 -18.54
C ALA A 325 16.02 1.43 -19.78
N GLU A 326 16.01 2.77 -19.84
CA GLU A 326 16.64 3.54 -20.91
C GLU A 326 18.17 3.40 -20.89
N ALA A 327 18.80 3.44 -19.72
CA ALA A 327 20.24 3.23 -19.58
C ALA A 327 20.63 1.80 -20.00
N ARG A 328 19.88 0.78 -19.59
CA ARG A 328 20.06 -0.62 -20.04
C ARG A 328 19.86 -0.73 -21.55
N LYS A 329 18.84 -0.05 -22.10
CA LYS A 329 18.63 0.00 -23.55
C LYS A 329 19.83 0.61 -24.25
N LYS A 330 20.35 1.76 -23.80
CA LYS A 330 21.57 2.40 -24.35
C LYS A 330 22.79 1.47 -24.24
N THR A 331 22.95 0.80 -23.09
CA THR A 331 24.05 -0.16 -22.90
C THR A 331 23.89 -1.36 -23.84
N LEU A 332 22.66 -1.87 -24.00
CA LEU A 332 22.36 -2.96 -24.95
C LEU A 332 22.56 -2.51 -26.41
N GLU A 333 22.22 -1.26 -26.73
CA GLU A 333 22.48 -0.64 -28.03
C GLU A 333 24.00 -0.51 -28.27
N ILE A 334 24.79 -0.07 -27.28
CA ILE A 334 26.26 0.00 -27.37
C ILE A 334 26.85 -1.39 -27.52
N VAL A 335 26.41 -2.35 -26.68
CA VAL A 335 26.83 -3.75 -26.80
C VAL A 335 26.43 -4.34 -28.14
N ALA A 336 25.20 -4.04 -28.62
CA ALA A 336 24.74 -4.45 -29.93
C ALA A 336 25.57 -3.83 -31.06
N VAL A 337 25.97 -2.56 -30.92
CA VAL A 337 26.87 -1.89 -31.87
C VAL A 337 28.26 -2.50 -31.82
N VAL A 338 28.83 -2.71 -30.62
CA VAL A 338 30.15 -3.36 -30.46
C VAL A 338 30.12 -4.79 -30.97
N VAL A 339 29.08 -5.55 -30.64
CA VAL A 339 28.88 -6.92 -31.14
C VAL A 339 28.63 -6.91 -32.66
N SER A 340 27.89 -5.90 -33.16
CA SER A 340 27.68 -5.74 -34.60
C SER A 340 28.98 -5.40 -35.33
N ILE A 341 29.81 -4.49 -34.78
CA ILE A 341 31.14 -4.18 -35.34
C ILE A 341 32.05 -5.43 -35.27
N PHE A 342 32.02 -6.16 -34.16
CA PHE A 342 32.78 -7.40 -34.01
C PHE A 342 32.29 -8.48 -34.99
N LEU A 343 30.95 -8.61 -35.15
CA LEU A 343 30.35 -9.54 -36.12
C LEU A 343 30.64 -9.13 -37.56
N VAL A 344 30.64 -7.81 -37.85
CA VAL A 344 31.01 -7.27 -39.17
C VAL A 344 32.49 -7.52 -39.47
N THR A 345 33.39 -7.30 -38.48
CA THR A 345 34.80 -7.59 -38.63
C THR A 345 35.08 -9.10 -38.74
N LEU A 346 34.32 -9.93 -37.99
CA LEU A 346 34.37 -11.38 -38.07
C LEU A 346 33.79 -11.86 -39.40
N GLY A 347 32.64 -11.29 -39.84
CA GLY A 347 32.02 -11.53 -41.14
C GLY A 347 32.90 -11.09 -42.30
N PHE A 348 33.60 -9.96 -42.17
CA PHE A 348 34.62 -9.51 -43.12
C PHE A 348 35.84 -10.43 -43.17
N CYS A 349 36.32 -10.89 -42.02
CA CYS A 349 37.38 -11.90 -41.92
C CYS A 349 36.90 -13.26 -42.49
N LEU A 350 35.66 -13.66 -42.17
CA LEU A 350 35.03 -14.86 -42.76
C LEU A 350 34.75 -14.71 -44.26
N PHE A 351 34.31 -13.49 -44.68
CA PHE A 351 34.13 -13.19 -46.10
C PHE A 351 35.46 -13.22 -46.88
N LEU A 352 36.53 -12.71 -46.26
CA LEU A 352 37.90 -12.85 -46.80
C LEU A 352 38.36 -14.32 -46.84
N LEU A 353 37.91 -15.12 -45.83
CA LEU A 353 38.17 -16.56 -45.73
C LEU A 353 37.20 -17.40 -46.56
N LEU A 354 35.96 -16.94 -46.67
CA LEU A 354 34.85 -17.67 -47.31
C LEU A 354 34.48 -17.15 -48.70
N ARG A 355 35.33 -16.31 -49.35
CA ARG A 355 35.11 -15.83 -50.73
C ARG A 355 34.93 -16.96 -51.73
N SER A 356 35.08 -18.21 -51.24
CA SER A 356 34.84 -19.43 -52.00
C SER A 356 33.54 -20.17 -51.67
N ASN A 357 32.79 -19.77 -50.63
CA ASN A 357 31.51 -20.47 -50.31
C ASN A 357 30.33 -19.47 -50.14
N LYS A 358 29.66 -19.31 -51.22
CA LYS A 358 28.57 -18.34 -51.50
C LYS A 358 27.20 -18.61 -50.86
N GLU A 359 26.62 -17.57 -50.36
CA GLU A 359 25.21 -17.08 -50.62
C GLU A 359 23.98 -17.56 -49.84
N ASN A 360 23.93 -18.49 -48.93
CA ASN A 360 22.62 -18.99 -48.50
C ASN A 360 22.20 -18.85 -47.02
N LYS A 361 22.78 -17.97 -46.21
CA LYS A 361 22.38 -17.90 -44.78
C LYS A 361 21.74 -16.59 -44.29
N ASN A 362 21.48 -15.59 -45.12
CA ASN A 362 21.18 -14.24 -44.61
C ASN A 362 19.69 -13.91 -44.31
N ASN A 363 18.74 -14.77 -44.61
CA ASN A 363 17.32 -14.39 -44.53
C ASN A 363 16.56 -14.87 -43.27
N ARG A 364 17.14 -15.65 -42.39
CA ARG A 364 16.41 -16.18 -41.22
C ARG A 364 16.50 -15.40 -39.92
N LYS A 365 17.40 -14.41 -39.82
CA LYS A 365 17.62 -13.73 -38.51
C LYS A 365 16.75 -12.49 -38.23
N LYS A 366 16.03 -11.97 -39.20
CA LYS A 366 15.27 -10.72 -39.01
C LYS A 366 13.86 -10.87 -38.43
N LEU A 367 13.27 -12.06 -38.49
CA LEU A 367 11.85 -12.25 -38.10
C LEU A 367 11.62 -12.51 -36.60
N SER A 368 12.64 -13.04 -35.91
CA SER A 368 12.47 -13.50 -34.52
C SER A 368 12.49 -12.37 -33.45
N VAL A 369 13.18 -11.26 -33.74
CA VAL A 369 13.42 -10.23 -32.74
C VAL A 369 12.23 -9.28 -32.53
N THR A 370 11.42 -9.12 -33.59
CA THR A 370 10.27 -8.19 -33.53
C THR A 370 9.10 -8.76 -32.72
N ASN A 371 8.91 -10.09 -32.79
CA ASN A 371 7.79 -10.75 -32.11
C ASN A 371 7.98 -10.80 -30.57
N VAL A 372 9.24 -10.95 -30.10
CA VAL A 372 9.50 -11.01 -28.65
C VAL A 372 9.24 -9.67 -27.95
N ARG A 373 9.53 -8.56 -28.62
CA ARG A 373 9.29 -7.22 -28.05
C ARG A 373 7.81 -6.84 -27.94
N LEU A 374 6.99 -7.31 -28.87
CA LEU A 374 5.53 -7.11 -28.86
C LEU A 374 4.86 -7.88 -27.71
N GLN A 375 5.29 -9.13 -27.49
CA GLN A 375 4.76 -9.96 -26.40
C GLN A 375 5.08 -9.38 -25.02
N ASP A 376 6.29 -8.87 -24.81
CA ASP A 376 6.72 -8.33 -23.52
C ASP A 376 5.99 -7.01 -23.14
N SER A 377 5.67 -6.20 -24.15
CA SER A 377 4.87 -4.97 -23.97
C SER A 377 3.41 -5.28 -23.62
N ALA A 378 2.83 -6.31 -24.26
CA ALA A 378 1.45 -6.72 -23.99
C ALA A 378 1.28 -7.29 -22.57
N LEU A 379 2.25 -8.11 -22.12
CA LEU A 379 2.23 -8.69 -20.77
C LEU A 379 2.33 -7.61 -19.66
N ARG A 380 3.10 -6.56 -19.90
CA ARG A 380 3.19 -5.42 -18.96
C ARG A 380 1.87 -4.66 -18.86
N MET A 381 1.20 -4.44 -19.99
CA MET A 381 -0.10 -3.75 -20.03
C MET A 381 -1.17 -4.53 -19.26
N GLU A 382 -1.20 -5.86 -19.38
CA GLU A 382 -2.10 -6.71 -18.61
C GLU A 382 -1.86 -6.63 -17.09
N ALA A 383 -0.59 -6.58 -16.68
CA ALA A 383 -0.24 -6.47 -15.27
C ALA A 383 -0.72 -5.13 -14.65
N TYR A 384 -0.56 -4.03 -15.39
CA TYR A 384 -1.06 -2.71 -14.95
C TYR A 384 -2.58 -2.67 -14.84
N LEU A 385 -3.30 -3.28 -15.78
CA LEU A 385 -4.76 -3.32 -15.73
C LEU A 385 -5.26 -4.11 -14.50
N LYS A 386 -4.61 -5.21 -14.19
CA LYS A 386 -4.90 -6.03 -13.01
C LYS A 386 -4.70 -5.27 -11.69
N LEU A 387 -3.59 -4.52 -11.59
CA LEU A 387 -3.32 -3.65 -10.43
C LEU A 387 -4.37 -2.53 -10.30
N PHE A 388 -4.76 -1.92 -11.43
CA PHE A 388 -5.78 -0.87 -11.47
C PHE A 388 -7.15 -1.39 -11.01
N ILE A 389 -7.56 -2.56 -11.51
CA ILE A 389 -8.81 -3.20 -11.13
C ILE A 389 -8.84 -3.53 -9.64
N ASN A 390 -7.78 -4.16 -9.11
CA ASN A 390 -7.70 -4.50 -7.69
C ASN A 390 -7.74 -3.26 -6.80
N ARG A 391 -7.06 -2.18 -7.20
CA ARG A 391 -7.05 -0.91 -6.46
C ARG A 391 -8.44 -0.28 -6.39
N ASN A 392 -9.16 -0.26 -7.52
CA ASN A 392 -10.51 0.31 -7.57
C ASN A 392 -11.52 -0.54 -6.78
N LEU A 393 -11.40 -1.88 -6.84
CA LEU A 393 -12.21 -2.80 -6.03
C LEU A 393 -12.10 -2.49 -4.53
N VAL A 394 -10.89 -2.37 -4.00
CA VAL A 394 -10.66 -2.08 -2.58
C VAL A 394 -11.22 -0.72 -2.18
N GLN A 395 -11.13 0.29 -3.06
CA GLN A 395 -11.67 1.63 -2.80
C GLN A 395 -13.22 1.61 -2.76
N ILE A 396 -13.85 0.90 -3.70
CA ILE A 396 -15.31 0.77 -3.74
C ILE A 396 -15.82 0.02 -2.52
N GLU A 397 -15.21 -1.11 -2.14
CA GLU A 397 -15.58 -1.87 -0.95
C GLU A 397 -15.47 -1.03 0.34
N LYS A 398 -14.40 -0.24 0.46
CA LYS A 398 -14.22 0.68 1.60
C LYS A 398 -15.30 1.76 1.64
N ALA A 399 -15.59 2.39 0.50
CA ALA A 399 -16.61 3.42 0.40
C ALA A 399 -18.02 2.88 0.73
N GLU A 400 -18.36 1.66 0.25
CA GLU A 400 -19.62 1.00 0.61
C GLU A 400 -19.72 0.66 2.10
N LYS A 401 -18.62 0.19 2.70
CA LYS A 401 -18.56 -0.10 4.13
C LYS A 401 -18.77 1.17 4.95
N TYR A 402 -18.13 2.29 4.58
CA TYR A 402 -18.34 3.60 5.20
C TYR A 402 -19.78 4.08 5.06
N LYS A 403 -20.38 3.98 3.85
CA LYS A 403 -21.78 4.34 3.62
C LYS A 403 -22.73 3.54 4.52
N LYS A 404 -22.55 2.21 4.58
CA LYS A 404 -23.37 1.33 5.45
C LYS A 404 -23.21 1.68 6.93
N GLN A 405 -21.99 1.99 7.38
CA GLN A 405 -21.71 2.35 8.77
C GLN A 405 -22.34 3.70 9.15
N LEU A 406 -22.17 4.72 8.30
CA LEU A 406 -22.79 6.05 8.49
C LEU A 406 -24.31 5.97 8.53
N LEU A 407 -24.91 5.22 7.61
CA LEU A 407 -26.37 5.02 7.59
C LEU A 407 -26.88 4.27 8.83
N LYS A 408 -26.11 3.33 9.36
CA LYS A 408 -26.46 2.58 10.58
C LYS A 408 -26.38 3.46 11.84
N MET A 409 -25.41 4.39 11.90
CA MET A 409 -25.27 5.36 13.00
C MET A 409 -26.40 6.41 12.99
N LEU A 410 -26.87 6.81 11.79
CA LEU A 410 -27.92 7.80 11.63
C LEU A 410 -29.34 7.24 11.90
N ASN A 411 -29.52 5.91 11.83
CA ASN A 411 -30.81 5.26 12.08
C ASN A 411 -31.30 5.31 13.54
N GLY A 412 -30.51 5.86 14.45
CA GLY A 412 -30.80 5.95 15.90
C GLY A 412 -31.32 7.30 16.39
N SER A 413 -31.44 8.36 15.57
CA SER A 413 -31.95 9.67 16.03
C SER A 413 -32.89 10.34 15.03
N THR A 414 -34.02 10.79 15.51
CA THR A 414 -35.16 11.33 14.73
C THR A 414 -34.92 12.72 14.09
N SER A 415 -33.76 13.36 14.31
CA SER A 415 -33.45 14.70 13.77
C SER A 415 -32.52 14.69 12.54
N CYS A 416 -32.14 13.50 12.04
CA CYS A 416 -31.10 13.33 11.04
C CYS A 416 -31.55 12.99 9.62
N GLU A 417 -32.85 13.11 9.31
CA GLU A 417 -33.34 12.78 7.95
C GLU A 417 -32.70 13.64 6.85
N LYS A 418 -32.47 14.91 7.15
CA LYS A 418 -31.82 15.85 6.22
C LYS A 418 -30.35 15.52 6.03
N ILE A 419 -29.67 15.12 7.10
CA ILE A 419 -28.26 14.65 7.07
C ILE A 419 -28.16 13.30 6.34
N LYS A 420 -29.17 12.42 6.47
CA LYS A 420 -29.25 11.17 5.71
C LYS A 420 -29.33 11.41 4.20
N GLN A 421 -30.14 12.38 3.80
CA GLN A 421 -30.35 12.71 2.40
C GLN A 421 -29.11 13.36 1.78
N ASP A 422 -28.44 14.25 2.53
CA ASP A 422 -27.21 14.91 2.11
C ASP A 422 -26.03 13.91 2.03
N ILE A 423 -25.89 13.02 3.00
CA ILE A 423 -24.88 11.93 2.97
C ILE A 423 -25.19 10.93 1.86
N SER A 424 -26.46 10.59 1.64
CA SER A 424 -26.86 9.67 0.58
C SER A 424 -26.59 10.24 -0.82
N SER A 425 -26.79 11.56 -1.00
CA SER A 425 -26.49 12.24 -2.27
C SER A 425 -24.98 12.51 -2.47
N MET A 426 -24.24 12.71 -1.39
CA MET A 426 -22.79 12.96 -1.43
C MET A 426 -21.98 11.70 -1.77
N PHE A 427 -22.58 10.52 -1.55
CA PHE A 427 -22.02 9.21 -1.90
C PHE A 427 -22.91 8.47 -2.88
N ASP A 428 -23.19 9.07 -4.05
CA ASP A 428 -23.89 8.35 -5.11
C ASP A 428 -22.97 7.32 -5.76
N MET A 429 -22.84 6.21 -5.02
CA MET A 429 -22.04 5.06 -5.41
C MET A 429 -22.51 4.40 -6.72
N ASN A 430 -23.69 4.75 -7.23
CA ASN A 430 -24.20 4.19 -8.47
C ASN A 430 -23.62 4.92 -9.68
N GLU A 431 -23.45 6.24 -9.58
CA GLU A 431 -22.84 7.04 -10.65
C GLU A 431 -21.34 6.69 -10.78
N ASP A 432 -20.61 6.65 -9.65
CA ASP A 432 -19.21 6.20 -9.60
C ASP A 432 -19.03 4.77 -10.13
N TYR A 433 -19.97 3.88 -9.79
CA TYR A 433 -19.94 2.50 -10.24
C TYR A 433 -20.24 2.36 -11.73
N ASN A 434 -21.20 3.12 -12.25
CA ASN A 434 -21.51 3.11 -13.68
C ASN A 434 -20.36 3.69 -14.51
N SER A 435 -19.70 4.74 -14.01
CA SER A 435 -18.48 5.29 -14.61
C SER A 435 -17.36 4.24 -14.63
N LEU A 436 -17.14 3.52 -13.53
CA LEU A 436 -16.15 2.44 -13.46
C LEU A 436 -16.42 1.34 -14.49
N LEU A 437 -17.69 0.93 -14.65
CA LEU A 437 -18.07 -0.07 -15.63
C LEU A 437 -17.85 0.41 -17.07
N ALA A 438 -18.13 1.68 -17.35
CA ALA A 438 -17.88 2.27 -18.66
C ALA A 438 -16.37 2.35 -18.97
N ASP A 439 -15.55 2.76 -18.00
CA ASP A 439 -14.10 2.79 -18.11
C ASP A 439 -13.51 1.38 -18.29
N PHE A 440 -14.07 0.40 -17.60
CA PHE A 440 -13.72 -1.01 -17.74
C PHE A 440 -14.04 -1.51 -19.16
N ASP A 441 -15.26 -1.30 -19.64
CA ASP A 441 -15.67 -1.71 -20.97
C ASP A 441 -14.81 -1.08 -22.06
N LYS A 442 -14.53 0.23 -21.93
CA LYS A 442 -13.63 0.94 -22.83
C LYS A 442 -12.23 0.33 -22.81
N SER A 443 -11.67 0.09 -21.62
CA SER A 443 -10.33 -0.49 -21.49
C SER A 443 -10.24 -1.89 -22.10
N ILE A 444 -11.27 -2.71 -21.90
CA ILE A 444 -11.34 -4.05 -22.52
C ILE A 444 -11.45 -3.95 -24.05
N THR A 445 -12.29 -3.03 -24.55
CA THR A 445 -12.46 -2.84 -25.99
C THR A 445 -11.20 -2.28 -26.65
N ASP A 446 -10.48 -1.39 -25.96
CA ASP A 446 -9.21 -0.83 -26.44
C ASP A 446 -8.09 -1.89 -26.45
N LEU A 447 -8.06 -2.77 -25.44
CA LEU A 447 -7.07 -3.85 -25.31
C LEU A 447 -7.37 -5.04 -26.21
N PHE A 448 -8.65 -5.40 -26.32
CA PHE A 448 -9.13 -6.54 -27.08
C PHE A 448 -10.28 -6.09 -28.02
N PRO A 449 -9.96 -5.42 -29.14
CA PRO A 449 -10.99 -4.81 -30.03
C PRO A 449 -12.07 -5.79 -30.53
N HIS A 450 -11.75 -7.07 -30.55
CA HIS A 450 -12.66 -8.14 -31.03
C HIS A 450 -13.05 -9.11 -29.90
N PHE A 451 -12.92 -8.71 -28.62
CA PHE A 451 -13.13 -9.62 -27.49
C PHE A 451 -14.45 -10.39 -27.57
N ALA A 452 -15.56 -9.69 -27.79
CA ALA A 452 -16.89 -10.33 -27.87
C ALA A 452 -17.02 -11.27 -29.05
N ASP A 453 -16.41 -10.93 -30.19
CA ASP A 453 -16.40 -11.79 -31.39
C ASP A 453 -15.57 -13.05 -31.13
N GLU A 454 -14.41 -12.92 -30.49
CA GLU A 454 -13.55 -14.05 -30.14
C GLU A 454 -14.22 -14.97 -29.11
N VAL A 455 -14.92 -14.39 -28.10
CA VAL A 455 -15.74 -15.18 -27.18
C VAL A 455 -16.84 -15.94 -27.95
N ASN A 456 -17.52 -15.28 -28.88
CA ASN A 456 -18.58 -15.90 -29.66
C ASN A 456 -18.08 -17.07 -30.54
N LYS A 457 -16.82 -17.06 -31.01
CA LYS A 457 -16.22 -18.20 -31.71
C LYS A 457 -16.08 -19.45 -30.84
N LEU A 458 -16.05 -19.30 -29.52
CA LEU A 458 -15.96 -20.40 -28.56
C LEU A 458 -17.33 -20.97 -28.19
N LEU A 459 -18.45 -20.34 -28.63
CA LEU A 459 -19.81 -20.71 -28.29
C LEU A 459 -20.53 -21.48 -29.40
N LYS A 460 -21.56 -22.22 -28.98
CA LYS A 460 -22.46 -22.92 -29.91
C LYS A 460 -23.20 -21.91 -30.81
N PRO A 461 -23.41 -22.17 -32.08
CA PRO A 461 -23.93 -21.19 -33.05
C PRO A 461 -25.31 -20.59 -32.72
N ASP A 462 -26.11 -21.30 -31.95
CA ASP A 462 -27.45 -20.92 -31.49
C ASP A 462 -27.45 -20.15 -30.16
N GLN A 463 -26.29 -19.95 -29.53
CA GLN A 463 -26.15 -19.38 -28.17
C GLN A 463 -25.18 -18.21 -28.07
N LEU A 464 -24.99 -17.48 -29.16
CA LEU A 464 -24.08 -16.35 -29.23
C LEU A 464 -24.53 -15.18 -28.38
N TYR A 465 -23.58 -14.38 -27.89
CA TYR A 465 -23.89 -13.10 -27.26
C TYR A 465 -24.21 -12.04 -28.29
N THR A 466 -25.37 -11.39 -28.13
CA THR A 466 -25.68 -10.14 -28.82
C THR A 466 -25.18 -8.96 -28.02
N TYR A 467 -24.48 -8.04 -28.67
CA TYR A 467 -23.98 -6.81 -28.03
C TYR A 467 -24.16 -5.62 -29.00
N ASP A 468 -24.49 -4.46 -28.43
CA ASP A 468 -24.70 -3.24 -29.24
C ASP A 468 -23.39 -2.44 -29.30
N GLN A 469 -22.82 -2.35 -30.48
CA GLN A 469 -21.57 -1.62 -30.74
C GLN A 469 -21.72 -0.11 -30.56
N ASN A 470 -22.93 0.43 -30.54
CA ASN A 470 -23.21 1.86 -30.43
C ASN A 470 -23.60 2.31 -29.00
N SER A 471 -23.74 1.40 -28.05
CA SER A 471 -24.08 1.69 -26.66
C SER A 471 -22.86 2.11 -25.83
N ALA A 472 -23.05 3.04 -24.89
CA ALA A 472 -22.03 3.43 -23.92
C ALA A 472 -21.57 2.25 -23.02
N ASN A 473 -22.42 1.23 -22.84
CA ASN A 473 -22.14 -0.03 -22.16
C ASN A 473 -21.98 -1.15 -23.22
N LYS A 474 -20.80 -1.28 -23.77
CA LYS A 474 -20.50 -2.20 -24.87
C LYS A 474 -20.54 -3.68 -24.49
N LEU A 475 -20.33 -4.03 -23.23
CA LEU A 475 -20.29 -5.40 -22.75
C LEU A 475 -21.44 -5.66 -21.77
N ASN A 476 -22.12 -6.79 -21.95
CA ASN A 476 -23.07 -7.27 -20.95
C ASN A 476 -22.34 -7.88 -19.74
N THR A 477 -23.06 -8.13 -18.66
CA THR A 477 -22.48 -8.65 -17.42
C THR A 477 -21.73 -9.97 -17.60
N GLU A 478 -22.23 -10.86 -18.46
CA GLU A 478 -21.59 -12.14 -18.76
C GLU A 478 -20.23 -11.91 -19.45
N LEU A 479 -20.18 -11.06 -20.47
CA LEU A 479 -18.94 -10.71 -21.18
C LEU A 479 -17.94 -9.98 -20.29
N ARG A 480 -18.41 -9.09 -19.40
CA ARG A 480 -17.54 -8.41 -18.42
C ARG A 480 -16.90 -9.40 -17.47
N ILE A 481 -17.65 -10.41 -17.00
CA ILE A 481 -17.12 -11.49 -16.16
C ILE A 481 -16.04 -12.26 -16.90
N LEU A 482 -16.30 -12.63 -18.17
CA LEU A 482 -15.32 -13.33 -19.02
C LEU A 482 -14.09 -12.46 -19.30
N ALA A 483 -14.26 -11.15 -19.44
CA ALA A 483 -13.14 -10.21 -19.57
C ALA A 483 -12.26 -10.15 -18.32
N LEU A 484 -12.84 -10.20 -17.12
CA LEU A 484 -12.06 -10.33 -15.88
C LEU A 484 -11.30 -11.65 -15.81
N VAL A 485 -11.92 -12.75 -16.24
CA VAL A 485 -11.24 -14.06 -16.33
C VAL A 485 -10.08 -13.96 -17.31
N ARG A 486 -10.29 -13.32 -18.49
CA ARG A 486 -9.20 -13.07 -19.47
C ARG A 486 -8.04 -12.27 -18.87
N LEU A 487 -8.34 -11.28 -18.02
CA LEU A 487 -7.34 -10.50 -17.29
C LEU A 487 -6.70 -11.30 -16.13
N GLY A 488 -7.09 -12.56 -15.91
CA GLY A 488 -6.56 -13.43 -14.87
C GLY A 488 -7.16 -13.20 -13.48
N VAL A 489 -8.28 -12.47 -13.38
CA VAL A 489 -9.07 -12.37 -12.14
C VAL A 489 -10.00 -13.58 -12.11
N ALA A 490 -9.51 -14.71 -11.59
CA ALA A 490 -10.27 -15.98 -11.55
C ALA A 490 -11.10 -16.14 -10.29
N ASP A 491 -10.85 -15.37 -9.23
CA ASP A 491 -11.56 -15.46 -7.94
C ASP A 491 -12.97 -14.90 -8.06
N ASN A 492 -13.96 -15.79 -7.89
CA ASN A 492 -15.38 -15.43 -7.96
C ASN A 492 -15.81 -14.40 -6.90
N LYS A 493 -15.13 -14.34 -5.74
CA LYS A 493 -15.44 -13.34 -4.72
C LYS A 493 -15.02 -11.94 -5.18
N GLN A 494 -13.84 -11.83 -5.80
CA GLN A 494 -13.36 -10.56 -6.37
C GLN A 494 -14.28 -10.11 -7.51
N ILE A 495 -14.68 -11.03 -8.39
CA ILE A 495 -15.62 -10.77 -9.48
C ILE A 495 -16.97 -10.29 -8.94
N ALA A 496 -17.51 -10.97 -7.93
CA ALA A 496 -18.77 -10.62 -7.28
C ALA A 496 -18.71 -9.22 -6.66
N SER A 497 -17.62 -8.92 -5.98
CA SER A 497 -17.38 -7.61 -5.36
C SER A 497 -17.26 -6.50 -6.41
N PHE A 498 -16.54 -6.74 -7.50
CA PHE A 498 -16.39 -5.77 -8.60
C PHE A 498 -17.72 -5.41 -9.25
N PHE A 499 -18.55 -6.42 -9.56
CA PHE A 499 -19.86 -6.20 -10.20
C PHE A 499 -21.00 -5.96 -9.22
N ARG A 500 -20.74 -5.89 -7.91
CA ARG A 500 -21.75 -5.71 -6.85
C ARG A 500 -22.90 -6.70 -6.96
N ILE A 501 -22.59 -7.91 -7.36
CA ILE A 501 -23.55 -9.02 -7.47
C ILE A 501 -23.25 -10.08 -6.41
N THR A 502 -24.19 -10.99 -6.21
CA THR A 502 -23.96 -12.09 -5.26
C THR A 502 -22.95 -13.07 -5.82
N LEU A 503 -22.20 -13.71 -4.93
CA LEU A 503 -21.27 -14.76 -5.31
C LEU A 503 -21.97 -15.87 -6.11
N GLN A 504 -23.22 -16.19 -5.73
CA GLN A 504 -24.06 -17.15 -6.44
C GLN A 504 -24.36 -16.70 -7.86
N SER A 505 -24.60 -15.41 -8.09
CA SER A 505 -24.82 -14.87 -9.44
C SER A 505 -23.57 -15.06 -10.32
N VAL A 506 -22.37 -14.85 -9.81
CA VAL A 506 -21.13 -15.11 -10.57
C VAL A 506 -21.02 -16.57 -10.97
N TYR A 507 -21.28 -17.49 -10.04
CA TYR A 507 -21.29 -18.92 -10.35
C TYR A 507 -22.31 -19.24 -11.44
N ASN A 508 -23.53 -18.69 -11.35
CA ASN A 508 -24.57 -18.91 -12.34
C ASN A 508 -24.17 -18.38 -13.72
N TYR A 509 -23.60 -17.16 -13.80
CA TYR A 509 -23.13 -16.59 -15.07
C TYR A 509 -21.99 -17.40 -15.68
N ARG A 510 -20.99 -17.81 -14.90
CA ARG A 510 -19.88 -18.63 -15.41
C ARG A 510 -20.35 -20.03 -15.84
N SER A 511 -21.20 -20.67 -15.05
CA SER A 511 -21.78 -21.98 -15.40
C SER A 511 -22.61 -21.88 -16.68
N LYS A 512 -23.42 -20.81 -16.82
CA LYS A 512 -24.21 -20.56 -18.02
C LYS A 512 -23.33 -20.29 -19.24
N ALA A 513 -22.23 -19.54 -19.09
CA ALA A 513 -21.28 -19.29 -20.16
C ALA A 513 -20.58 -20.57 -20.61
N ARG A 514 -20.14 -21.42 -19.67
CA ARG A 514 -19.58 -22.74 -19.99
C ARG A 514 -20.57 -23.65 -20.69
N GLY A 515 -21.82 -23.73 -20.24
CA GLY A 515 -22.86 -24.55 -20.90
C GLY A 515 -23.16 -24.13 -22.35
N ARG A 516 -22.86 -22.87 -22.71
CA ARG A 516 -22.94 -22.34 -24.07
C ARG A 516 -21.71 -22.69 -24.92
N ALA A 517 -20.59 -23.05 -24.30
CA ALA A 517 -19.34 -23.30 -25.02
C ALA A 517 -19.41 -24.56 -25.88
N VAL A 518 -18.67 -24.57 -26.97
CA VAL A 518 -18.45 -25.76 -27.81
C VAL A 518 -17.70 -26.83 -27.03
N ASN A 519 -16.72 -26.41 -26.19
CA ASN A 519 -15.99 -27.29 -25.31
C ASN A 519 -16.06 -26.70 -23.88
N GLU A 520 -16.84 -27.32 -23.01
CA GLU A 520 -17.09 -26.85 -21.63
C GLU A 520 -15.87 -26.99 -20.73
N ASP A 521 -15.03 -28.03 -20.94
CA ASP A 521 -13.88 -28.33 -20.09
C ASP A 521 -12.71 -27.34 -20.28
N THR A 522 -12.49 -26.86 -21.50
CA THR A 522 -11.38 -25.95 -21.81
C THR A 522 -11.80 -24.49 -21.89
N PHE A 523 -13.08 -24.17 -21.72
CA PHE A 523 -13.64 -22.85 -21.99
C PHE A 523 -12.92 -21.71 -21.25
N ASP A 524 -12.67 -21.86 -19.97
CA ASP A 524 -11.98 -20.83 -19.17
C ASP A 524 -10.52 -20.63 -19.63
N ASP A 525 -9.82 -21.73 -20.00
CA ASP A 525 -8.47 -21.68 -20.54
C ASP A 525 -8.43 -21.05 -21.95
N ASP A 526 -9.46 -21.28 -22.74
CA ASP A 526 -9.57 -20.69 -24.08
C ASP A 526 -9.92 -19.21 -24.01
N ILE A 527 -10.75 -18.78 -23.05
CA ILE A 527 -10.97 -17.36 -22.73
C ILE A 527 -9.64 -16.68 -22.37
N MET A 528 -8.80 -17.31 -21.57
CA MET A 528 -7.49 -16.75 -21.19
C MET A 528 -6.52 -16.58 -22.36
N LYS A 529 -6.74 -17.26 -23.49
CA LYS A 529 -5.91 -17.19 -24.69
C LYS A 529 -6.38 -16.18 -25.74
N ILE A 530 -7.54 -15.55 -25.58
CA ILE A 530 -8.05 -14.52 -26.50
C ILE A 530 -7.03 -13.38 -26.61
N LEU A 531 -6.62 -13.02 -27.83
CA LEU A 531 -5.62 -11.98 -28.13
C LEU A 531 -6.28 -10.62 -28.36
#